data_a48049b3624c4b4d4ddb77287ec0a9a2
#
_entry.id   a48049b3624c4b4d4ddb77287ec0a9a2
#
_cell.length_a   1.000
_cell.length_b   1.000
_cell.length_c   1.000
_cell.angle_alpha   90.00
_cell.angle_beta   90.00
_cell.angle_gamma   90.00
#
_symmetry.space_group_name_H-M   'P 1'
#
loop_
_entity.id
_entity.type
_entity.pdbx_description
1 polymer ?
#
loop_
_entity_poly.entity_id
_entity_poly.type
_entity_poly.pdbx_seq_one_letter_code
_entity_poly.pdbx_strand_id
1 'polypeptide(L)'
;MFKHMSNSISYSFPKWDLWMAAALVCVAVVLGIYPADRTVWCVEMVWAVGLWAVLLLTRRKFRFSTPAYLCFFVWTVLQLVGAHYTFEHVPMEWLMKPLGLVRNPYDRIAHFAVGWFAFPLAELFFRKGWVKSAGFAAFFAVMSTVAMAGIWELVEWWYAVVDGGEAGAAFLGSQGDVWDAQKDILCDTLGAICSSGLFLWCDRRDTLYWAYKFPDGTAVLNPETDAPTAIWMRSRMKHQWIWDIVGVALIMSVISAIIGLLWLCAIGIRNLESRFLGTTGSDLIATGNCHSSGSL
;
A
#
# COMPACT_ATOMS: atom_id res chain seq x y z
N MET A 1 54.51 24.24 4.42
CA MET A 1 53.24 24.10 3.69
C MET A 1 52.64 22.74 4.13
N PHE A 2 51.98 22.71 5.29
CA PHE A 2 51.36 21.49 5.84
C PHE A 2 50.00 21.32 5.16
N LYS A 3 49.89 20.24 4.37
CA LYS A 3 48.66 19.78 3.77
C LYS A 3 47.80 19.19 4.90
N HIS A 4 46.87 19.97 5.43
CA HIS A 4 45.83 19.45 6.33
C HIS A 4 45.06 18.39 5.55
N MET A 5 45.40 17.12 5.77
CA MET A 5 44.53 16.02 5.38
C MET A 5 43.32 16.09 6.28
N SER A 6 42.24 16.63 5.78
CA SER A 6 40.94 16.58 6.42
C SER A 6 40.56 15.10 6.57
N ASN A 7 40.61 14.57 7.79
CA ASN A 7 40.12 13.23 8.12
C ASN A 7 38.58 13.23 8.08
N SER A 8 38.00 13.45 6.91
CA SER A 8 36.55 13.34 6.75
C SER A 8 36.12 11.88 6.92
N ILE A 9 35.16 11.64 7.79
CA ILE A 9 34.57 10.32 7.99
C ILE A 9 33.32 10.24 7.10
N SER A 10 33.31 9.31 6.16
CA SER A 10 32.15 9.04 5.31
C SER A 10 31.28 7.95 5.94
N TYR A 11 30.01 8.27 6.14
CA TYR A 11 28.99 7.31 6.56
C TYR A 11 28.09 7.00 5.38
N SER A 12 27.87 5.71 5.09
CA SER A 12 26.90 5.28 4.09
C SER A 12 25.74 4.55 4.77
N PHE A 13 24.52 4.96 4.44
CA PHE A 13 23.33 4.26 4.93
C PHE A 13 23.21 2.88 4.30
N PRO A 14 22.61 1.91 5.02
CA PRO A 14 22.32 0.59 4.47
C PRO A 14 21.56 0.70 3.15
N LYS A 15 21.95 -0.11 2.17
CA LYS A 15 21.35 -0.10 0.82
C LYS A 15 20.11 -0.99 0.78
N TRP A 16 19.17 -0.79 1.73
CA TRP A 16 17.95 -1.58 1.83
C TRP A 16 17.11 -1.53 0.55
N ASP A 17 17.06 -0.36 -0.11
CA ASP A 17 16.41 -0.15 -1.39
C ASP A 17 16.89 -1.14 -2.47
N LEU A 18 18.20 -1.40 -2.54
CA LEU A 18 18.75 -2.35 -3.50
C LEU A 18 18.46 -3.81 -3.11
N TRP A 19 18.53 -4.14 -1.81
CA TRP A 19 18.19 -5.48 -1.34
C TRP A 19 16.71 -5.80 -1.54
N MET A 20 15.82 -4.84 -1.28
CA MET A 20 14.40 -4.99 -1.56
C MET A 20 14.13 -5.18 -3.05
N ALA A 21 14.78 -4.37 -3.92
CA ALA A 21 14.67 -4.54 -5.36
C ALA A 21 15.16 -5.92 -5.83
N ALA A 22 16.30 -6.40 -5.31
CA ALA A 22 16.81 -7.73 -5.65
C ALA A 22 15.87 -8.85 -5.19
N ALA A 23 15.30 -8.72 -3.97
CA ALA A 23 14.31 -9.67 -3.46
C ALA A 23 13.05 -9.70 -4.33
N LEU A 24 12.56 -8.54 -4.78
CA LEU A 24 11.40 -8.45 -5.66
C LEU A 24 11.64 -9.09 -7.03
N VAL A 25 12.84 -8.96 -7.58
CA VAL A 25 13.21 -9.67 -8.82
C VAL A 25 13.10 -11.17 -8.62
N CYS A 26 13.62 -11.71 -7.51
CA CYS A 26 13.49 -13.14 -7.21
C CYS A 26 12.02 -13.56 -7.07
N VAL A 27 11.20 -12.77 -6.35
CA VAL A 27 9.76 -13.03 -6.19
C VAL A 27 9.05 -12.98 -7.56
N ALA A 28 9.34 -11.96 -8.38
CA ALA A 28 8.74 -11.82 -9.72
C ALA A 28 9.09 -12.99 -10.64
N VAL A 29 10.35 -13.47 -10.61
CA VAL A 29 10.76 -14.64 -11.39
C VAL A 29 10.00 -15.88 -10.95
N VAL A 30 9.90 -16.14 -9.63
CA VAL A 30 9.17 -17.31 -9.10
C VAL A 30 7.69 -17.24 -9.47
N LEU A 31 7.03 -16.11 -9.20
CA LEU A 31 5.61 -15.91 -9.51
C LEU A 31 5.33 -15.73 -11.01
N GLY A 32 6.36 -15.50 -11.83
CA GLY A 32 6.25 -15.52 -13.28
C GLY A 32 6.22 -16.93 -13.88
N ILE A 33 6.49 -17.98 -13.07
CA ILE A 33 6.41 -19.36 -13.49
C ILE A 33 4.95 -19.83 -13.36
N TYR A 34 4.29 -20.11 -14.50
CA TYR A 34 2.90 -20.57 -14.56
C TYR A 34 1.87 -19.69 -13.84
N PRO A 35 1.80 -18.35 -14.13
CA PRO A 35 0.71 -17.54 -13.60
C PRO A 35 -0.65 -18.03 -14.15
N ALA A 36 -1.72 -17.75 -13.41
CA ALA A 36 -3.08 -18.12 -13.77
C ALA A 36 -3.50 -17.60 -15.16
N ASP A 37 -3.15 -16.32 -15.43
CA ASP A 37 -3.27 -15.71 -16.75
C ASP A 37 -1.98 -14.95 -17.09
N ARG A 38 -1.38 -15.26 -18.24
CA ARG A 38 -0.12 -14.65 -18.68
C ARG A 38 -0.30 -13.19 -19.10
N THR A 39 -1.44 -12.85 -19.68
CA THR A 39 -1.73 -11.50 -20.16
C THR A 39 -1.95 -10.58 -18.99
N VAL A 40 -2.81 -10.98 -18.05
CA VAL A 40 -3.03 -10.24 -16.78
C VAL A 40 -1.70 -10.06 -16.04
N TRP A 41 -0.91 -11.12 -15.89
CA TRP A 41 0.38 -11.04 -15.24
C TRP A 41 1.31 -10.01 -15.88
N CYS A 42 1.38 -9.98 -17.22
CA CYS A 42 2.22 -9.00 -17.94
C CYS A 42 1.75 -7.56 -17.73
N VAL A 43 0.44 -7.32 -17.77
CA VAL A 43 -0.15 -5.99 -17.58
C VAL A 43 0.12 -5.50 -16.15
N GLU A 44 -0.10 -6.35 -15.16
CA GLU A 44 0.11 -6.01 -13.75
C GLU A 44 1.59 -5.78 -13.41
N MET A 45 2.49 -6.50 -14.07
CA MET A 45 3.94 -6.31 -13.91
C MET A 45 4.42 -4.92 -14.34
N VAL A 46 3.73 -4.25 -15.26
CA VAL A 46 4.10 -2.90 -15.72
C VAL A 46 4.16 -1.92 -14.54
N TRP A 47 3.20 -1.99 -13.62
CA TRP A 47 3.14 -1.11 -12.44
C TRP A 47 4.26 -1.37 -11.46
N ALA A 48 4.51 -2.64 -11.14
CA ALA A 48 5.60 -3.05 -10.25
C ALA A 48 6.97 -2.66 -10.80
N VAL A 49 7.24 -2.98 -12.06
CA VAL A 49 8.50 -2.66 -12.73
C VAL A 49 8.67 -1.15 -12.90
N GLY A 50 7.61 -0.44 -13.32
CA GLY A 50 7.62 1.01 -13.50
C GLY A 50 7.94 1.74 -12.20
N LEU A 51 7.29 1.39 -11.10
CA LEU A 51 7.54 1.96 -9.79
C LEU A 51 9.01 1.79 -9.37
N TRP A 52 9.52 0.57 -9.39
CA TRP A 52 10.88 0.30 -8.93
C TRP A 52 11.95 0.85 -9.88
N ALA A 53 11.67 0.91 -11.20
CA ALA A 53 12.53 1.60 -12.15
C ALA A 53 12.65 3.09 -11.79
N VAL A 54 11.54 3.77 -11.53
CA VAL A 54 11.55 5.20 -11.11
C VAL A 54 12.32 5.36 -9.80
N LEU A 55 12.06 4.53 -8.79
CA LEU A 55 12.74 4.59 -7.50
C LEU A 55 14.25 4.40 -7.63
N LEU A 56 14.71 3.44 -8.44
CA LEU A 56 16.12 3.16 -8.65
C LEU A 56 16.81 4.22 -9.51
N LEU A 57 16.17 4.72 -10.56
CA LEU A 57 16.71 5.77 -11.42
C LEU A 57 16.84 7.12 -10.69
N THR A 58 15.89 7.42 -9.80
CA THR A 58 15.88 8.68 -9.05
C THR A 58 16.67 8.63 -7.75
N ARG A 59 17.09 7.45 -7.27
CA ARG A 59 17.73 7.24 -5.96
C ARG A 59 18.95 8.13 -5.67
N ARG A 60 19.70 8.52 -6.72
CA ARG A 60 20.85 9.42 -6.58
C ARG A 60 20.46 10.87 -6.34
N LYS A 61 19.22 11.26 -6.74
CA LYS A 61 18.69 12.62 -6.58
C LYS A 61 17.79 12.73 -5.35
N PHE A 62 17.10 11.67 -5.04
CA PHE A 62 16.20 11.58 -3.90
C PHE A 62 16.09 10.12 -3.45
N ARG A 63 16.56 9.85 -2.27
CA ARG A 63 16.46 8.55 -1.63
C ARG A 63 15.43 8.63 -0.51
N PHE A 64 14.43 7.80 -0.58
CA PHE A 64 13.41 7.70 0.45
C PHE A 64 13.96 7.11 1.76
N SER A 65 13.26 7.33 2.85
CA SER A 65 13.51 6.65 4.12
C SER A 65 13.21 5.15 4.04
N THR A 66 13.77 4.37 4.94
CA THR A 66 13.51 2.91 5.01
C THR A 66 12.01 2.60 5.17
N PRO A 67 11.23 3.29 6.04
CA PRO A 67 9.79 3.08 6.11
C PRO A 67 9.05 3.31 4.78
N ALA A 68 9.44 4.35 4.03
CA ALA A 68 8.84 4.62 2.73
C ALA A 68 9.14 3.49 1.72
N TYR A 69 10.39 3.01 1.68
CA TYR A 69 10.74 1.85 0.85
C TYR A 69 9.99 0.58 1.27
N LEU A 70 9.74 0.38 2.56
CA LEU A 70 8.93 -0.75 3.05
C LEU A 70 7.47 -0.66 2.57
N CYS A 71 6.88 0.54 2.54
CA CYS A 71 5.54 0.73 1.97
C CYS A 71 5.50 0.28 0.50
N PHE A 72 6.45 0.74 -0.31
CA PHE A 72 6.57 0.32 -1.70
C PHE A 72 6.82 -1.19 -1.86
N PHE A 73 7.70 -1.74 -1.03
CA PHE A 73 8.06 -3.16 -1.09
C PHE A 73 6.88 -4.07 -0.78
N VAL A 74 6.16 -3.81 0.33
CA VAL A 74 5.02 -4.65 0.73
C VAL A 74 3.91 -4.59 -0.31
N TRP A 75 3.57 -3.38 -0.80
CA TRP A 75 2.60 -3.26 -1.88
C TRP A 75 3.04 -4.06 -3.11
N THR A 76 4.31 -3.93 -3.52
CA THR A 76 4.81 -4.65 -4.71
C THR A 76 4.72 -6.17 -4.53
N VAL A 77 5.00 -6.70 -3.33
CA VAL A 77 4.83 -8.14 -3.07
C VAL A 77 3.36 -8.55 -3.23
N LEU A 78 2.43 -7.77 -2.67
CA LEU A 78 0.99 -8.03 -2.84
C LEU A 78 0.58 -7.95 -4.31
N GLN A 79 1.07 -6.95 -5.04
CA GLN A 79 0.83 -6.80 -6.47
C GLN A 79 1.31 -8.03 -7.26
N LEU A 80 2.52 -8.51 -7.00
CA LEU A 80 3.09 -9.68 -7.68
C LEU A 80 2.29 -10.97 -7.39
N VAL A 81 1.84 -11.15 -6.15
CA VAL A 81 1.00 -12.29 -5.77
C VAL A 81 -0.38 -12.17 -6.43
N GLY A 82 -1.01 -10.99 -6.39
CA GLY A 82 -2.27 -10.72 -7.06
C GLY A 82 -2.19 -11.00 -8.57
N ALA A 83 -1.15 -10.50 -9.23
CA ALA A 83 -0.90 -10.72 -10.64
C ALA A 83 -0.74 -12.21 -11.00
N HIS A 84 -0.10 -13.01 -10.12
CA HIS A 84 0.08 -14.44 -10.35
C HIS A 84 -1.25 -15.21 -10.30
N TYR A 85 -2.15 -14.87 -9.36
CA TYR A 85 -3.41 -15.57 -9.10
C TYR A 85 -4.64 -14.83 -9.67
N THR A 86 -4.47 -13.69 -10.35
CA THR A 86 -5.58 -12.80 -10.79
C THR A 86 -6.41 -12.25 -9.63
N PHE A 87 -5.77 -11.79 -8.56
CA PHE A 87 -6.32 -11.19 -7.33
C PHE A 87 -7.46 -12.00 -6.67
N GLU A 88 -8.56 -12.25 -7.37
CA GLU A 88 -9.73 -12.97 -6.87
C GLU A 88 -9.48 -14.47 -6.57
N HIS A 89 -8.43 -15.06 -7.14
CA HIS A 89 -8.08 -16.47 -6.97
C HIS A 89 -6.88 -16.71 -6.04
N VAL A 90 -6.41 -15.68 -5.33
CA VAL A 90 -5.37 -15.86 -4.30
C VAL A 90 -5.89 -16.81 -3.22
N PRO A 91 -5.12 -17.85 -2.80
CA PRO A 91 -5.57 -18.82 -1.80
C PRO A 91 -5.79 -18.20 -0.42
N MET A 92 -6.99 -17.72 -0.14
CA MET A 92 -7.38 -17.05 1.11
C MET A 92 -8.40 -17.85 1.95
N GLU A 93 -8.60 -19.13 1.65
CA GLU A 93 -9.57 -19.98 2.34
C GLU A 93 -9.32 -20.06 3.86
N TRP A 94 -8.07 -20.00 4.26
CA TRP A 94 -7.66 -19.98 5.67
C TRP A 94 -8.19 -18.75 6.43
N LEU A 95 -8.43 -17.65 5.72
CA LEU A 95 -9.03 -16.43 6.27
C LEU A 95 -10.54 -16.39 6.01
N MET A 96 -10.97 -16.77 4.82
CA MET A 96 -12.38 -16.72 4.41
C MET A 96 -13.28 -17.62 5.26
N LYS A 97 -12.87 -18.87 5.46
CA LYS A 97 -13.69 -19.86 6.22
C LYS A 97 -13.98 -19.45 7.66
N PRO A 98 -12.98 -19.09 8.49
CA PRO A 98 -13.26 -18.69 9.87
C PRO A 98 -14.10 -17.41 9.96
N LEU A 99 -13.98 -16.52 8.96
CA LEU A 99 -14.67 -15.24 8.93
C LEU A 99 -16.02 -15.27 8.22
N GLY A 100 -16.35 -16.42 7.61
CA GLY A 100 -17.58 -16.60 6.82
C GLY A 100 -17.64 -15.62 5.64
N LEU A 101 -16.50 -15.28 5.01
CA LEU A 101 -16.45 -14.42 3.85
C LEU A 101 -16.83 -15.22 2.60
N VAL A 102 -17.68 -14.64 1.77
CA VAL A 102 -18.08 -15.20 0.48
C VAL A 102 -17.14 -14.74 -0.63
N ARG A 103 -16.76 -13.45 -0.59
CA ARG A 103 -15.81 -12.82 -1.52
C ARG A 103 -14.38 -13.02 -1.00
N ASN A 104 -13.44 -13.23 -1.94
CA ASN A 104 -12.02 -13.20 -1.64
C ASN A 104 -11.60 -11.77 -1.24
N PRO A 105 -11.02 -11.58 -0.03
CA PRO A 105 -10.68 -10.24 0.46
C PRO A 105 -9.34 -9.72 -0.06
N TYR A 106 -8.60 -10.49 -0.87
CA TYR A 106 -7.23 -10.17 -1.25
C TYR A 106 -7.13 -8.81 -1.96
N ASP A 107 -8.02 -8.55 -2.87
CA ASP A 107 -8.13 -7.33 -3.61
C ASP A 107 -8.27 -6.11 -2.67
N ARG A 108 -9.17 -6.15 -1.70
CA ARG A 108 -9.30 -5.12 -0.66
C ARG A 108 -8.03 -4.90 0.16
N ILE A 109 -7.28 -5.98 0.43
CA ILE A 109 -5.99 -5.91 1.13
C ILE A 109 -4.95 -5.22 0.25
N ALA A 110 -4.94 -5.51 -1.04
CA ALA A 110 -4.05 -4.87 -2.00
C ALA A 110 -4.35 -3.37 -2.13
N HIS A 111 -5.61 -2.98 -2.26
CA HIS A 111 -6.06 -1.59 -2.25
C HIS A 111 -5.68 -0.87 -0.97
N PHE A 112 -5.91 -1.48 0.20
CA PHE A 112 -5.45 -0.88 1.45
C PHE A 112 -3.93 -0.61 1.44
N ALA A 113 -3.13 -1.51 0.86
CA ALA A 113 -1.69 -1.32 0.73
C ALA A 113 -1.30 -0.26 -0.32
N VAL A 114 -2.12 -0.01 -1.37
CA VAL A 114 -1.98 1.17 -2.25
C VAL A 114 -2.07 2.45 -1.42
N GLY A 115 -2.98 2.52 -0.48
CA GLY A 115 -3.11 3.64 0.46
C GLY A 115 -1.81 3.99 1.18
N TRP A 116 -0.89 3.02 1.37
CA TRP A 116 0.39 3.27 2.03
C TRP A 116 1.32 4.18 1.23
N PHE A 117 1.05 4.42 -0.03
CA PHE A 117 1.80 5.41 -0.82
C PHE A 117 1.68 6.83 -0.28
N ALA A 118 0.69 7.11 0.57
CA ALA A 118 0.60 8.39 1.24
C ALA A 118 1.79 8.68 2.17
N PHE A 119 2.43 7.66 2.77
CA PHE A 119 3.66 7.87 3.55
C PHE A 119 4.81 8.44 2.69
N PRO A 120 5.27 7.75 1.62
CA PRO A 120 6.35 8.29 0.78
C PRO A 120 5.95 9.58 0.05
N LEU A 121 4.69 9.79 -0.31
CA LEU A 121 4.24 11.06 -0.88
C LEU A 121 4.36 12.21 0.12
N ALA A 122 3.94 12.01 1.37
CA ALA A 122 4.10 13.00 2.43
C ALA A 122 5.58 13.31 2.67
N GLU A 123 6.44 12.28 2.73
CA GLU A 123 7.88 12.44 2.84
C GLU A 123 8.45 13.24 1.65
N LEU A 124 8.02 12.93 0.43
CA LEU A 124 8.45 13.63 -0.78
C LEU A 124 8.06 15.10 -0.74
N PHE A 125 6.79 15.41 -0.47
CA PHE A 125 6.27 16.79 -0.43
C PHE A 125 6.98 17.63 0.62
N PHE A 126 7.18 17.06 1.80
CA PHE A 126 7.82 17.75 2.92
C PHE A 126 9.32 17.96 2.68
N ARG A 127 10.06 16.92 2.31
CA ARG A 127 11.52 17.00 2.07
C ARG A 127 11.90 17.86 0.87
N LYS A 128 11.05 17.91 -0.17
CA LYS A 128 11.26 18.81 -1.31
C LYS A 128 10.90 20.27 -0.99
N GLY A 129 10.33 20.52 0.18
CA GLY A 129 9.89 21.85 0.58
C GLY A 129 8.69 22.38 -0.22
N TRP A 130 7.99 21.52 -0.96
CA TRP A 130 6.75 21.89 -1.65
C TRP A 130 5.66 22.24 -0.65
N VAL A 131 5.69 21.60 0.50
CA VAL A 131 4.81 21.88 1.64
C VAL A 131 5.69 22.07 2.88
N LYS A 132 5.45 23.16 3.61
CA LYS A 132 6.27 23.53 4.78
C LYS A 132 5.87 22.84 6.07
N SER A 133 4.65 22.32 6.16
CA SER A 133 4.11 21.64 7.34
C SER A 133 3.98 20.15 7.09
N ALA A 134 4.50 19.33 8.00
CA ALA A 134 4.34 17.88 7.94
C ALA A 134 2.85 17.46 7.93
N GLY A 135 1.99 18.17 8.70
CA GLY A 135 0.55 17.93 8.71
C GLY A 135 -0.12 18.20 7.36
N PHE A 136 0.25 19.30 6.69
CA PHE A 136 -0.26 19.56 5.34
C PHE A 136 0.33 18.61 4.31
N ALA A 137 1.59 18.18 4.45
CA ALA A 137 2.18 17.19 3.58
C ALA A 137 1.42 15.84 3.68
N ALA A 138 1.09 15.41 4.90
CA ALA A 138 0.25 14.25 5.17
C ALA A 138 -1.15 14.39 4.55
N PHE A 139 -1.81 15.54 4.73
CA PHE A 139 -3.12 15.81 4.15
C PHE A 139 -3.09 15.73 2.61
N PHE A 140 -2.15 16.43 1.96
CA PHE A 140 -2.03 16.38 0.51
C PHE A 140 -1.66 15.00 -0.02
N ALA A 141 -0.87 14.23 0.74
CA ALA A 141 -0.55 12.86 0.39
C ALA A 141 -1.81 11.96 0.42
N VAL A 142 -2.66 12.07 1.44
CA VAL A 142 -3.96 11.38 1.48
C VAL A 142 -4.81 11.78 0.28
N MET A 143 -4.97 13.08 0.02
CA MET A 143 -5.78 13.55 -1.11
C MET A 143 -5.23 13.05 -2.46
N SER A 144 -3.91 13.05 -2.64
CA SER A 144 -3.26 12.53 -3.85
C SER A 144 -3.51 11.03 -4.03
N THR A 145 -3.42 10.26 -2.95
CA THR A 145 -3.66 8.81 -2.99
C THR A 145 -5.12 8.51 -3.32
N VAL A 146 -6.08 9.21 -2.70
CA VAL A 146 -7.51 9.06 -3.00
C VAL A 146 -7.83 9.44 -4.45
N ALA A 147 -7.21 10.52 -4.96
CA ALA A 147 -7.38 10.91 -6.36
C ALA A 147 -6.81 9.84 -7.32
N MET A 148 -5.66 9.25 -7.00
CA MET A 148 -5.08 8.17 -7.79
C MET A 148 -5.96 6.90 -7.75
N ALA A 149 -6.49 6.54 -6.59
CA ALA A 149 -7.45 5.46 -6.44
C ALA A 149 -8.68 5.67 -7.32
N GLY A 150 -9.31 6.84 -7.26
CA GLY A 150 -10.45 7.16 -8.10
C GLY A 150 -10.14 7.15 -9.61
N ILE A 151 -8.94 7.59 -10.01
CA ILE A 151 -8.50 7.50 -11.41
C ILE A 151 -8.32 6.03 -11.82
N TRP A 152 -7.80 5.18 -10.92
CA TRP A 152 -7.62 3.77 -11.17
C TRP A 152 -8.96 3.07 -11.43
N GLU A 153 -9.96 3.29 -10.59
CA GLU A 153 -11.31 2.75 -10.78
C GLU A 153 -11.95 3.20 -12.11
N LEU A 154 -11.66 4.44 -12.54
CA LEU A 154 -12.10 4.91 -13.85
C LEU A 154 -11.39 4.20 -15.00
N VAL A 155 -10.11 3.84 -14.83
CA VAL A 155 -9.35 3.06 -15.83
C VAL A 155 -9.89 1.64 -15.92
N GLU A 156 -10.18 0.99 -14.79
CA GLU A 156 -10.79 -0.33 -14.74
C GLU A 156 -12.17 -0.36 -15.41
N TRP A 157 -13.02 0.59 -15.06
CA TRP A 157 -14.32 0.75 -15.69
C TRP A 157 -14.20 0.94 -17.19
N TRP A 158 -13.29 1.82 -17.63
CA TRP A 158 -13.10 2.08 -19.08
C TRP A 158 -12.58 0.85 -19.82
N TYR A 159 -11.62 0.14 -19.25
CA TYR A 159 -11.12 -1.11 -19.82
C TYR A 159 -12.24 -2.14 -19.97
N ALA A 160 -13.04 -2.33 -18.93
CA ALA A 160 -14.16 -3.26 -18.96
C ALA A 160 -15.21 -2.90 -20.05
N VAL A 161 -15.45 -1.59 -20.28
CA VAL A 161 -16.37 -1.12 -21.33
C VAL A 161 -15.80 -1.37 -22.73
N VAL A 162 -14.49 -1.17 -22.92
CA VAL A 162 -13.84 -1.30 -24.23
C VAL A 162 -13.61 -2.76 -24.62
N ASP A 163 -13.09 -3.56 -23.69
CA ASP A 163 -12.75 -4.97 -23.97
C ASP A 163 -14.00 -5.86 -23.92
N GLY A 164 -14.94 -5.57 -23.06
CA GLY A 164 -16.22 -6.25 -22.90
C GLY A 164 -16.11 -7.71 -22.49
N GLY A 165 -17.25 -8.35 -22.17
CA GLY A 165 -17.34 -9.78 -21.91
C GLY A 165 -16.60 -10.26 -20.67
N GLU A 166 -16.13 -11.53 -20.72
CA GLU A 166 -15.52 -12.20 -19.56
C GLU A 166 -14.17 -11.59 -19.15
N ALA A 167 -13.35 -11.12 -20.11
CA ALA A 167 -12.06 -10.51 -19.81
C ALA A 167 -12.19 -9.17 -19.10
N GLY A 168 -13.15 -8.33 -19.52
CA GLY A 168 -13.46 -7.07 -18.82
C GLY A 168 -13.99 -7.30 -17.41
N ALA A 169 -14.87 -8.30 -17.23
CA ALA A 169 -15.39 -8.68 -15.90
C ALA A 169 -14.28 -9.22 -14.98
N ALA A 170 -13.36 -10.03 -15.52
CA ALA A 170 -12.22 -10.57 -14.79
C ALA A 170 -11.23 -9.48 -14.36
N PHE A 171 -11.04 -8.46 -15.22
CA PHE A 171 -10.17 -7.33 -14.91
C PHE A 171 -10.74 -6.44 -13.79
N LEU A 172 -12.06 -6.21 -13.81
CA LEU A 172 -12.73 -5.48 -12.71
C LEU A 172 -12.61 -6.19 -11.36
N GLY A 173 -12.45 -7.52 -11.33
CA GLY A 173 -12.29 -8.28 -10.09
C GLY A 173 -13.45 -8.16 -9.10
N SER A 174 -14.60 -7.62 -9.54
CA SER A 174 -15.72 -7.25 -8.65
C SER A 174 -16.37 -8.41 -7.91
N GLN A 175 -16.19 -9.65 -8.38
CA GLN A 175 -16.77 -10.85 -7.77
C GLN A 175 -18.29 -10.71 -7.47
N GLY A 176 -19.00 -9.92 -8.31
CA GLY A 176 -20.42 -9.64 -8.18
C GLY A 176 -20.80 -8.52 -7.19
N ASP A 177 -19.83 -7.80 -6.62
CA ASP A 177 -20.09 -6.66 -5.75
C ASP A 177 -20.32 -5.38 -6.59
N VAL A 178 -21.55 -4.88 -6.61
CA VAL A 178 -21.92 -3.65 -7.36
C VAL A 178 -21.28 -2.37 -6.79
N TRP A 179 -20.77 -2.41 -5.57
CA TRP A 179 -20.10 -1.31 -4.88
C TRP A 179 -18.59 -1.51 -4.79
N ASP A 180 -18.03 -2.28 -5.71
CA ASP A 180 -16.62 -2.63 -5.70
C ASP A 180 -15.70 -1.41 -5.69
N ALA A 181 -15.78 -0.60 -6.72
CA ALA A 181 -15.00 0.62 -6.88
C ALA A 181 -15.05 1.55 -5.64
N GLN A 182 -16.25 1.74 -5.06
CA GLN A 182 -16.39 2.59 -3.87
C GLN A 182 -15.74 1.98 -2.62
N LYS A 183 -15.80 0.66 -2.48
CA LYS A 183 -15.17 -0.05 -1.37
C LYS A 183 -13.65 -0.10 -1.52
N ASP A 184 -13.14 -0.16 -2.75
CA ASP A 184 -11.71 -0.11 -3.04
C ASP A 184 -11.15 1.28 -2.76
N ILE A 185 -11.79 2.34 -3.23
CA ILE A 185 -11.43 3.72 -2.86
C ILE A 185 -11.48 3.92 -1.34
N LEU A 186 -12.43 3.29 -0.63
CA LEU A 186 -12.48 3.34 0.84
C LEU A 186 -11.27 2.65 1.46
N CYS A 187 -10.87 1.47 0.97
CA CYS A 187 -9.70 0.75 1.44
C CYS A 187 -8.42 1.57 1.22
N ASP A 188 -8.24 2.15 0.03
CA ASP A 188 -7.15 3.06 -0.30
C ASP A 188 -7.11 4.25 0.66
N THR A 189 -8.27 4.87 0.91
CA THR A 189 -8.39 6.03 1.81
C THR A 189 -8.00 5.67 3.24
N LEU A 190 -8.47 4.54 3.76
CA LEU A 190 -8.12 4.07 5.10
C LEU A 190 -6.63 3.77 5.20
N GLY A 191 -6.05 3.11 4.20
CA GLY A 191 -4.61 2.87 4.11
C GLY A 191 -3.81 4.17 4.09
N ALA A 192 -4.27 5.16 3.32
CA ALA A 192 -3.63 6.48 3.22
C ALA A 192 -3.66 7.24 4.55
N ILE A 193 -4.79 7.23 5.26
CA ILE A 193 -4.91 7.85 6.59
C ILE A 193 -3.96 7.18 7.58
N CYS A 194 -3.93 5.84 7.62
CA CYS A 194 -3.06 5.09 8.51
C CYS A 194 -1.58 5.36 8.24
N SER A 195 -1.15 5.32 6.99
CA SER A 195 0.24 5.53 6.61
C SER A 195 0.67 6.99 6.79
N SER A 196 -0.22 7.95 6.56
CA SER A 196 0.04 9.36 6.87
C SER A 196 0.15 9.62 8.37
N GLY A 197 -0.64 8.92 9.18
CA GLY A 197 -0.49 8.93 10.64
C GLY A 197 0.89 8.39 11.07
N LEU A 198 1.35 7.30 10.45
CA LEU A 198 2.68 6.74 10.67
C LEU A 198 3.78 7.73 10.25
N PHE A 199 3.63 8.41 9.09
CA PHE A 199 4.55 9.47 8.67
C PHE A 199 4.68 10.55 9.72
N LEU A 200 3.56 11.10 10.23
CA LEU A 200 3.56 12.13 11.27
C LEU A 200 4.18 11.64 12.59
N TRP A 201 3.97 10.38 12.92
CA TRP A 201 4.61 9.77 14.11
C TRP A 201 6.13 9.64 13.93
N CYS A 202 6.59 9.19 12.76
CA CYS A 202 8.00 9.09 12.42
C CYS A 202 8.68 10.47 12.39
N ASP A 203 8.01 11.48 11.83
CA ASP A 203 8.51 12.87 11.79
C ASP A 203 8.71 13.43 13.20
N ARG A 204 7.70 13.29 14.09
CA ARG A 204 7.78 13.73 15.50
C ARG A 204 8.88 13.03 16.32
N ARG A 205 9.30 11.84 15.91
CA ARG A 205 10.33 11.04 16.58
C ARG A 205 11.73 11.25 16.00
N ASP A 206 11.90 12.22 15.10
CA ASP A 206 13.15 12.46 14.35
C ASP A 206 13.68 11.20 13.63
N THR A 207 12.82 10.22 13.38
CA THR A 207 13.21 8.96 12.73
C THR A 207 13.62 9.20 11.28
N LEU A 208 13.07 10.25 10.67
CA LEU A 208 13.34 10.65 9.29
C LEU A 208 14.44 11.70 9.17
N TYR A 209 15.02 12.17 10.30
CA TYR A 209 16.01 13.24 10.32
C TYR A 209 17.17 13.00 9.34
N TRP A 210 17.67 11.79 9.27
CA TRP A 210 18.77 11.45 8.38
C TRP A 210 18.38 11.49 6.91
N ALA A 211 17.21 10.98 6.58
CA ALA A 211 16.69 11.08 5.24
C ALA A 211 16.50 12.54 4.80
N TYR A 212 16.19 13.43 5.74
CA TYR A 212 16.05 14.86 5.47
C TYR A 212 17.39 15.56 5.32
N LYS A 213 18.36 15.24 6.19
CA LYS A 213 19.68 15.90 6.20
C LYS A 213 20.60 15.38 5.10
N PHE A 214 20.48 14.11 4.74
CA PHE A 214 21.34 13.44 3.76
C PHE A 214 20.51 12.72 2.69
N PRO A 215 19.91 13.46 1.75
CA PRO A 215 18.94 12.90 0.80
C PRO A 215 19.54 11.87 -0.18
N ASP A 216 20.86 11.86 -0.39
CA ASP A 216 21.58 10.88 -1.19
C ASP A 216 21.97 9.62 -0.41
N GLY A 217 21.73 9.62 0.89
CA GLY A 217 22.06 8.51 1.79
C GLY A 217 23.56 8.42 2.15
N THR A 218 24.33 9.50 1.92
CA THR A 218 25.72 9.61 2.32
C THR A 218 25.92 10.81 3.24
N ALA A 219 26.73 10.65 4.29
CA ALA A 219 27.13 11.73 5.18
C ALA A 219 28.64 11.79 5.24
N VAL A 220 29.22 12.90 4.85
CA VAL A 220 30.63 13.20 5.03
C VAL A 220 30.75 14.20 6.17
N LEU A 221 31.32 13.79 7.29
CA LEU A 221 31.45 14.61 8.49
C LEU A 221 32.91 14.95 8.72
N ASN A 222 33.18 16.20 9.11
CA ASN A 222 34.46 16.60 9.63
C ASN A 222 34.47 16.29 11.14
N PRO A 223 35.39 15.41 11.65
CA PRO A 223 35.47 15.06 13.05
C PRO A 223 35.67 16.24 14.00
N GLU A 224 36.32 17.30 13.51
CA GLU A 224 36.67 18.46 14.34
C GLU A 224 35.47 19.43 14.52
N THR A 225 34.69 19.65 13.43
CA THR A 225 33.54 20.59 13.46
C THR A 225 32.21 19.89 13.74
N ASP A 226 32.11 18.61 13.37
CA ASP A 226 30.86 17.85 13.43
C ASP A 226 30.88 16.74 14.52
N ALA A 227 31.83 16.81 15.46
CA ALA A 227 32.01 15.79 16.49
C ALA A 227 30.73 15.42 17.25
N PRO A 228 29.86 16.36 17.72
CA PRO A 228 28.60 15.99 18.37
C PRO A 228 27.66 15.23 17.42
N THR A 229 27.60 15.64 16.14
CA THR A 229 26.77 15.01 15.12
C THR A 229 27.32 13.61 14.80
N ALA A 230 28.63 13.43 14.72
CA ALA A 230 29.27 12.14 14.46
C ALA A 230 29.07 11.14 15.60
N ILE A 231 29.13 11.58 16.86
CA ILE A 231 28.87 10.75 18.06
C ILE A 231 27.40 10.32 18.07
N TRP A 232 26.51 11.25 17.83
CA TRP A 232 25.08 11.00 17.78
C TRP A 232 24.71 10.05 16.60
N MET A 233 25.32 10.21 15.42
CA MET A 233 25.18 9.28 14.29
C MET A 233 25.63 7.88 14.64
N ARG A 234 26.81 7.72 15.24
CA ARG A 234 27.33 6.41 15.62
C ARG A 234 26.41 5.71 16.61
N SER A 235 25.89 6.45 17.60
CA SER A 235 24.91 5.93 18.57
C SER A 235 23.60 5.51 17.91
N ARG A 236 23.05 6.35 17.05
CA ARG A 236 21.78 6.07 16.34
C ARG A 236 21.90 4.96 15.32
N MET A 237 22.94 4.94 14.50
CA MET A 237 23.15 3.86 13.53
C MET A 237 23.40 2.50 14.17
N LYS A 238 24.02 2.45 15.36
CA LYS A 238 24.18 1.22 16.14
C LYS A 238 22.82 0.58 16.49
N HIS A 239 21.78 1.40 16.63
CA HIS A 239 20.44 0.95 16.99
C HIS A 239 19.42 1.11 15.84
N GLN A 240 19.84 1.57 14.66
CA GLN A 240 18.97 1.79 13.51
C GLN A 240 18.23 0.51 13.10
N TRP A 241 18.91 -0.63 13.12
CA TRP A 241 18.30 -1.93 12.83
C TRP A 241 17.16 -2.29 13.79
N ILE A 242 17.23 -1.84 15.07
CA ILE A 242 16.15 -2.05 16.05
C ILE A 242 14.92 -1.24 15.62
N TRP A 243 15.11 0.01 15.21
CA TRP A 243 14.02 0.87 14.77
C TRP A 243 13.46 0.42 13.43
N ASP A 244 14.29 -0.12 12.55
CA ASP A 244 13.84 -0.75 11.30
C ASP A 244 12.97 -1.98 11.60
N ILE A 245 13.37 -2.85 12.55
CA ILE A 245 12.58 -4.00 13.00
C ILE A 245 11.30 -3.55 13.73
N VAL A 246 11.40 -2.56 14.61
CA VAL A 246 10.22 -1.99 15.30
C VAL A 246 9.27 -1.36 14.29
N GLY A 247 9.78 -0.67 13.29
CA GLY A 247 8.98 -0.13 12.18
C GLY A 247 8.25 -1.24 11.42
N VAL A 248 8.96 -2.30 11.06
CA VAL A 248 8.35 -3.49 10.41
C VAL A 248 7.33 -4.14 11.34
N ALA A 249 7.64 -4.34 12.62
CA ALA A 249 6.72 -4.95 13.59
C ALA A 249 5.48 -4.08 13.81
N LEU A 250 5.63 -2.75 13.84
CA LEU A 250 4.50 -1.81 13.91
C LEU A 250 3.65 -1.86 12.63
N ILE A 251 4.28 -1.88 11.46
CA ILE A 251 3.57 -2.04 10.18
C ILE A 251 2.80 -3.36 10.19
N MET A 252 3.43 -4.47 10.58
CA MET A 252 2.77 -5.77 10.68
C MET A 252 1.64 -5.79 11.71
N SER A 253 1.81 -5.12 12.85
CA SER A 253 0.77 -5.00 13.89
C SER A 253 -0.40 -4.14 13.40
N VAL A 254 -0.10 -3.05 12.67
CA VAL A 254 -1.11 -2.21 12.04
C VAL A 254 -1.84 -2.99 10.95
N ILE A 255 -1.15 -3.78 10.11
CA ILE A 255 -1.77 -4.68 9.15
C ILE A 255 -2.73 -5.64 9.85
N SER A 256 -2.28 -6.29 10.93
CA SER A 256 -3.11 -7.23 11.69
C SER A 256 -4.32 -6.56 12.33
N ALA A 257 -4.16 -5.35 12.89
CA ALA A 257 -5.26 -4.58 13.47
C ALA A 257 -6.27 -4.12 12.39
N ILE A 258 -5.81 -3.83 11.18
CA ILE A 258 -6.65 -3.40 10.08
C ILE A 258 -7.36 -4.57 9.43
N ILE A 259 -6.70 -5.71 9.27
CA ILE A 259 -7.38 -6.95 8.89
C ILE A 259 -8.52 -7.22 9.88
N GLY A 260 -8.29 -7.01 11.19
CA GLY A 260 -9.32 -7.09 12.22
C GLY A 260 -10.45 -6.06 12.08
N LEU A 261 -10.11 -4.80 11.77
CA LEU A 261 -11.10 -3.73 11.55
C LEU A 261 -11.91 -3.91 10.25
N LEU A 262 -11.25 -4.28 9.15
CA LEU A 262 -11.93 -4.64 7.90
C LEU A 262 -12.86 -5.83 8.11
N TRP A 263 -12.48 -6.78 8.96
CA TRP A 263 -13.32 -7.88 9.36
C TRP A 263 -14.58 -7.41 10.14
N LEU A 264 -14.41 -6.54 11.14
CA LEU A 264 -15.55 -5.97 11.88
C LEU A 264 -16.47 -5.16 10.98
N CYS A 265 -15.92 -4.38 10.05
CA CYS A 265 -16.70 -3.66 9.04
C CYS A 265 -17.44 -4.61 8.08
N ALA A 266 -16.79 -5.68 7.61
CA ALA A 266 -17.42 -6.68 6.73
C ALA A 266 -18.57 -7.41 7.42
N ILE A 267 -18.43 -7.74 8.72
CA ILE A 267 -19.52 -8.30 9.52
C ILE A 267 -20.65 -7.30 9.70
N GLY A 268 -20.31 -6.03 9.99
CA GLY A 268 -21.30 -4.96 10.13
C GLY A 268 -22.11 -4.72 8.85
N ILE A 269 -21.44 -4.67 7.70
CA ILE A 269 -22.07 -4.51 6.38
C ILE A 269 -22.95 -5.71 6.07
N ARG A 270 -22.48 -6.94 6.29
CA ARG A 270 -23.26 -8.16 6.06
C ARG A 270 -24.51 -8.23 6.94
N ASN A 271 -24.43 -7.80 8.21
CA ASN A 271 -25.56 -7.72 9.10
C ASN A 271 -26.58 -6.65 8.67
N LEU A 272 -26.11 -5.55 8.05
CA LEU A 272 -26.97 -4.55 7.44
C LEU A 272 -27.63 -5.08 6.16
N GLU A 273 -26.90 -5.68 5.26
CA GLU A 273 -27.42 -6.28 4.02
C GLU A 273 -28.45 -7.36 4.30
N SER A 274 -28.22 -8.25 5.27
CA SER A 274 -29.18 -9.29 5.66
C SER A 274 -30.47 -8.70 6.27
N ARG A 275 -30.40 -7.56 6.96
CA ARG A 275 -31.56 -6.86 7.47
C ARG A 275 -32.38 -6.17 6.36
N PHE A 276 -31.69 -5.59 5.37
CA PHE A 276 -32.35 -4.90 4.23
C PHE A 276 -32.93 -5.91 3.21
N LEU A 277 -32.21 -6.97 2.88
CA LEU A 277 -32.68 -8.00 1.93
C LEU A 277 -33.72 -8.96 2.55
N GLY A 278 -33.65 -9.21 3.87
CA GLY A 278 -34.63 -10.00 4.59
C GLY A 278 -36.00 -9.36 4.70
N THR A 279 -36.08 -8.03 4.71
CA THR A 279 -37.33 -7.26 4.73
C THR A 279 -38.01 -7.21 3.35
N THR A 280 -37.24 -7.21 2.25
CA THR A 280 -37.80 -7.18 0.88
C THR A 280 -38.32 -8.54 0.41
N GLY A 281 -37.79 -9.65 0.94
CA GLY A 281 -38.25 -11.01 0.59
C GLY A 281 -39.53 -11.45 1.28
N SER A 282 -39.77 -10.99 2.51
CA SER A 282 -40.99 -11.33 3.26
C SER A 282 -42.21 -10.54 2.81
N ASP A 283 -42.05 -9.32 2.32
CA ASP A 283 -43.15 -8.48 1.89
C ASP A 283 -43.67 -8.81 0.48
N LEU A 284 -42.81 -9.41 -0.38
CA LEU A 284 -43.20 -9.86 -1.72
C LEU A 284 -43.99 -11.19 -1.70
N ILE A 285 -43.80 -12.04 -0.68
CA ILE A 285 -44.54 -13.30 -0.55
C ILE A 285 -45.92 -13.06 0.12
N ALA A 286 -46.05 -12.02 0.94
CA ALA A 286 -47.33 -11.68 1.61
C ALA A 286 -48.36 -11.02 0.69
N THR A 287 -47.96 -10.44 -0.44
CA THR A 287 -48.88 -9.78 -1.40
C THR A 287 -49.29 -10.65 -2.58
N GLY A 288 -48.76 -11.89 -2.69
CA GLY A 288 -49.02 -12.81 -3.80
C GLY A 288 -50.21 -13.78 -3.61
N ASN A 289 -50.89 -13.79 -2.43
CA ASN A 289 -52.03 -14.71 -2.15
C ASN A 289 -53.32 -13.94 -1.86
N CYS A 290 -53.86 -13.29 -2.88
CA CYS A 290 -55.28 -12.94 -2.88
C CYS A 290 -55.78 -12.79 -4.33
N HIS A 291 -56.70 -13.67 -4.69
CA HIS A 291 -57.58 -13.75 -5.85
C HIS A 291 -57.29 -14.85 -6.87
N SER A 292 -57.79 -16.04 -6.52
CA SER A 292 -58.43 -16.92 -7.49
C SER A 292 -59.46 -17.77 -6.77
N SER A 293 -60.63 -17.23 -6.55
CA SER A 293 -61.88 -17.98 -6.31
C SER A 293 -63.02 -17.16 -6.85
N GLY A 294 -63.72 -17.71 -7.87
CA GLY A 294 -65.01 -17.16 -8.32
C GLY A 294 -65.28 -17.43 -9.79
N SER A 295 -65.72 -18.61 -10.09
CA SER A 295 -67.00 -18.97 -10.73
C SER A 295 -67.36 -18.41 -12.13
N LEU A 296 -67.69 -19.37 -12.95
CA LEU A 296 -68.52 -19.48 -14.14
C LEU A 296 -67.82 -19.51 -15.46
#